data_42987f0e4787b252c48f583dc9b6e6f4
#
_entry.id   42987f0e4787b252c48f583dc9b6e6f4
#
_cell.length_a   1.000
_cell.length_b   1.000
_cell.length_c   1.000
_cell.angle_alpha   90.00
_cell.angle_beta   90.00
_cell.angle_gamma   90.00
#
_symmetry.space_group_name_H-M   'P 1'
#
loop_
_entity.id
_entity.type
_entity.pdbx_description
1 polymer ?
#
loop_
_entity_poly.entity_id
_entity_poly.type
_entity_poly.pdbx_seq_one_letter_code
_entity_poly.pdbx_strand_id
1 'polypeptide(L)'
;MIKLHQYAIMCAPTTSQWAAVEAIRNCDDSIDNMRKEYDMRRRVMRKGFLDMGLDCFDAEGAFYLFPSIESTGLSSDEFCERLLFEEKVAVVPGTAFGKCGEGHIRCSYAYSIDEIKKALKKIAHFVEKVRNEKNV
;
A
#
# COMPACT_ATOMS: atom_id res chain seq x y z
N MET A 1 20.44 -5.66 24.64
CA MET A 1 19.48 -6.22 23.67
C MET A 1 19.67 -7.71 23.45
N ILE A 2 20.89 -8.24 23.16
CA ILE A 2 21.14 -9.69 22.93
C ILE A 2 20.61 -10.59 24.06
N LYS A 3 20.90 -10.26 25.33
CA LYS A 3 20.42 -11.04 26.48
C LYS A 3 18.89 -11.10 26.57
N LEU A 4 18.18 -9.99 26.30
CA LEU A 4 16.72 -9.98 26.29
C LEU A 4 16.17 -10.85 25.17
N HIS A 5 16.77 -10.76 23.99
CA HIS A 5 16.39 -11.60 22.84
C HIS A 5 16.57 -13.09 23.14
N GLN A 6 17.71 -13.49 23.73
CA GLN A 6 17.98 -14.88 24.11
C GLN A 6 16.92 -15.47 25.04
N TYR A 7 16.46 -14.69 26.02
CA TYR A 7 15.49 -15.19 27.02
C TYR A 7 14.02 -15.04 26.59
N ALA A 8 13.71 -14.11 25.67
CA ALA A 8 12.34 -13.89 25.21
C ALA A 8 11.95 -14.82 24.04
N ILE A 9 12.84 -14.99 23.07
CA ILE A 9 12.53 -15.67 21.81
C ILE A 9 13.31 -16.98 21.65
N MET A 10 14.54 -17.06 22.15
CA MET A 10 15.49 -18.18 22.03
C MET A 10 15.85 -18.46 20.57
N CYS A 11 14.95 -19.06 19.80
CA CYS A 11 15.09 -19.36 18.37
C CYS A 11 13.73 -19.39 17.70
N ALA A 12 13.74 -19.39 16.36
CA ALA A 12 12.52 -19.59 15.58
C ALA A 12 11.92 -20.98 15.87
N PRO A 13 10.59 -21.15 15.83
CA PRO A 13 9.95 -22.45 15.96
C PRO A 13 10.52 -23.48 14.97
N THR A 14 10.70 -24.71 15.39
CA THR A 14 11.30 -25.78 14.55
C THR A 14 10.55 -25.99 13.25
N THR A 15 9.23 -25.90 13.26
CA THR A 15 8.40 -25.97 12.04
C THR A 15 8.74 -24.86 11.04
N SER A 16 8.96 -23.63 11.52
CA SER A 16 9.37 -22.50 10.69
C SER A 16 10.79 -22.69 10.11
N GLN A 17 11.69 -23.32 10.87
CA GLN A 17 13.05 -23.62 10.37
C GLN A 17 12.99 -24.63 9.22
N TRP A 18 12.20 -25.71 9.36
CA TRP A 18 12.03 -26.69 8.27
C TRP A 18 11.32 -26.07 7.06
N ALA A 19 10.30 -25.24 7.26
CA ALA A 19 9.66 -24.53 6.19
C ALA A 19 10.62 -23.58 5.46
N ALA A 20 11.51 -22.90 6.17
CA ALA A 20 12.54 -22.06 5.56
C ALA A 20 13.54 -22.87 4.72
N VAL A 21 13.94 -24.04 5.19
CA VAL A 21 14.82 -24.95 4.42
C VAL A 21 14.17 -25.37 3.10
N GLU A 22 12.89 -25.74 3.14
CA GLU A 22 12.12 -26.12 1.95
C GLU A 22 11.95 -24.92 1.00
N ALA A 23 11.59 -23.75 1.54
CA ALA A 23 11.42 -22.54 0.75
C ALA A 23 12.69 -22.14 -0.02
N ILE A 24 13.85 -22.21 0.64
CA ILE A 24 15.13 -21.85 0.01
C ILE A 24 15.54 -22.89 -1.05
N ARG A 25 15.22 -24.16 -0.86
CA ARG A 25 15.65 -25.23 -1.75
C ARG A 25 14.76 -25.40 -2.98
N ASN A 26 13.46 -25.23 -2.84
CA ASN A 26 12.50 -25.75 -3.81
C ASN A 26 11.39 -24.75 -4.22
N CYS A 27 11.41 -23.48 -3.74
CA CYS A 27 10.28 -22.57 -3.99
C CYS A 27 10.59 -21.38 -4.91
N ASP A 28 11.66 -21.44 -5.71
CA ASP A 28 12.03 -20.34 -6.63
C ASP A 28 10.90 -20.01 -7.61
N ASP A 29 10.26 -21.03 -8.20
CA ASP A 29 9.12 -20.82 -9.11
C ASP A 29 7.94 -20.12 -8.43
N SER A 30 7.69 -20.44 -7.17
CA SER A 30 6.63 -19.79 -6.39
C SER A 30 6.92 -18.32 -6.14
N ILE A 31 8.19 -18.00 -5.84
CA ILE A 31 8.66 -16.62 -5.64
C ILE A 31 8.52 -15.82 -6.94
N ASP A 32 8.95 -16.40 -8.07
CA ASP A 32 8.83 -15.75 -9.38
C ASP A 32 7.39 -15.51 -9.80
N ASN A 33 6.49 -16.43 -9.54
CA ASN A 33 5.06 -16.25 -9.81
C ASN A 33 4.46 -15.14 -8.94
N MET A 34 4.75 -15.13 -7.63
CA MET A 34 4.31 -14.05 -6.74
C MET A 34 4.86 -12.70 -7.19
N ARG A 35 6.13 -12.62 -7.57
CA ARG A 35 6.76 -11.38 -8.05
C ARG A 35 6.05 -10.83 -9.30
N LYS A 36 5.72 -11.68 -10.28
CA LYS A 36 4.97 -11.29 -11.49
C LYS A 36 3.57 -10.78 -11.14
N GLU A 37 2.86 -11.46 -10.24
CA GLU A 37 1.54 -11.04 -9.77
C GLU A 37 1.60 -9.67 -9.07
N TYR A 38 2.54 -9.47 -8.15
CA TYR A 38 2.70 -8.19 -7.47
C TYR A 38 3.09 -7.06 -8.43
N ASP A 39 3.95 -7.32 -9.41
CA ASP A 39 4.32 -6.33 -10.41
C ASP A 39 3.12 -5.91 -11.27
N MET A 40 2.28 -6.86 -11.68
CA MET A 40 1.04 -6.56 -12.40
C MET A 40 0.09 -5.67 -11.56
N ARG A 41 -0.12 -6.04 -10.28
CA ARG A 41 -0.98 -5.25 -9.37
C ARG A 41 -0.41 -3.86 -9.11
N ARG A 42 0.90 -3.73 -8.92
CA ARG A 42 1.62 -2.47 -8.80
C ARG A 42 1.35 -1.56 -9.99
N ARG A 43 1.54 -2.07 -11.21
CA ARG A 43 1.32 -1.30 -12.45
C ARG A 43 -0.13 -0.83 -12.58
N VAL A 44 -1.09 -1.69 -12.29
CA VAL A 44 -2.51 -1.33 -12.37
C VAL A 44 -2.85 -0.25 -11.34
N MET A 45 -2.40 -0.40 -10.10
CA MET A 45 -2.68 0.58 -9.05
C MET A 45 -1.99 1.91 -9.33
N ARG A 46 -0.72 1.90 -9.72
CA ARG A 46 0.01 3.12 -10.08
C ARG A 46 -0.64 3.85 -11.24
N LYS A 47 -0.99 3.11 -12.31
CA LYS A 47 -1.71 3.70 -13.45
C LYS A 47 -3.01 4.34 -12.99
N GLY A 48 -3.79 3.69 -12.14
CA GLY A 48 -5.02 4.24 -11.60
C GLY A 48 -4.82 5.57 -10.86
N PHE A 49 -3.77 5.71 -10.06
CA PHE A 49 -3.45 6.99 -9.40
C PHE A 49 -3.07 8.08 -10.40
N LEU A 50 -2.23 7.77 -11.38
CA LEU A 50 -1.86 8.73 -12.42
C LEU A 50 -3.06 9.16 -13.27
N ASP A 51 -3.94 8.24 -13.64
CA ASP A 51 -5.15 8.51 -14.42
C ASP A 51 -6.12 9.46 -13.69
N MET A 52 -6.15 9.44 -12.35
CA MET A 52 -6.96 10.37 -11.55
C MET A 52 -6.20 11.65 -11.14
N GLY A 53 -4.97 11.84 -11.64
CA GLY A 53 -4.14 13.04 -11.41
C GLY A 53 -3.54 13.09 -10.00
N LEU A 54 -3.21 11.95 -9.42
CA LEU A 54 -2.40 11.83 -8.21
C LEU A 54 -1.00 11.35 -8.60
N ASP A 55 0.01 12.15 -8.31
CA ASP A 55 1.39 11.79 -8.60
C ASP A 55 1.80 10.57 -7.78
N CYS A 56 2.43 9.60 -8.43
CA CYS A 56 2.89 8.38 -7.80
C CYS A 56 4.19 7.92 -8.45
N PHE A 57 5.29 7.91 -7.67
CA PHE A 57 6.56 7.40 -8.16
C PHE A 57 6.48 5.89 -8.44
N ASP A 58 7.40 5.39 -9.24
CA ASP A 58 7.46 3.96 -9.57
C ASP A 58 8.20 3.21 -8.47
N ALA A 59 7.47 2.50 -7.62
CA ALA A 59 8.04 1.73 -6.53
C ALA A 59 8.73 0.48 -7.05
N GLU A 60 10.00 0.29 -6.70
CA GLU A 60 10.81 -0.86 -7.13
C GLU A 60 10.79 -2.04 -6.15
N GLY A 61 10.10 -1.90 -5.03
CA GLY A 61 10.04 -2.94 -3.99
C GLY A 61 8.81 -2.84 -3.09
N ALA A 62 8.72 -3.78 -2.15
CA ALA A 62 7.60 -3.97 -1.25
C ALA A 62 6.28 -4.26 -1.99
N PHE A 63 5.16 -4.01 -1.35
CA PHE A 63 3.80 -4.15 -1.89
C PHE A 63 2.93 -2.94 -1.53
N TYR A 64 3.57 -1.75 -1.50
CA TYR A 64 2.93 -0.47 -1.21
C TYR A 64 3.23 0.56 -2.30
N LEU A 65 2.25 1.42 -2.57
CA LEU A 65 2.44 2.69 -3.27
C LEU A 65 2.21 3.85 -2.31
N PHE A 66 2.83 4.98 -2.61
CA PHE A 66 2.80 6.18 -1.78
C PHE A 66 2.46 7.41 -2.63
N PRO A 67 1.22 7.48 -3.20
CA PRO A 67 0.83 8.59 -4.05
C PRO A 67 0.69 9.89 -3.25
N SER A 68 1.00 11.01 -3.91
CA SER A 68 0.72 12.35 -3.41
C SER A 68 -0.75 12.68 -3.56
N ILE A 69 -1.32 13.28 -2.52
CA ILE A 69 -2.69 13.81 -2.50
C ILE A 69 -2.72 15.34 -2.42
N GLU A 70 -1.56 16.01 -2.55
CA GLU A 70 -1.45 17.47 -2.42
C GLU A 70 -2.40 18.22 -3.37
N SER A 71 -2.64 17.67 -4.58
CA SER A 71 -3.58 18.24 -5.55
C SER A 71 -5.03 18.31 -5.07
N THR A 72 -5.39 17.54 -4.02
CA THR A 72 -6.71 17.59 -3.39
C THR A 72 -6.81 18.73 -2.36
N GLY A 73 -5.68 19.14 -1.79
CA GLY A 73 -5.54 20.16 -0.75
C GLY A 73 -6.06 19.74 0.62
N LEU A 74 -6.35 18.48 0.81
CA LEU A 74 -6.61 17.90 2.12
C LEU A 74 -5.28 17.51 2.78
N SER A 75 -5.25 17.50 4.10
CA SER A 75 -4.18 16.85 4.84
C SER A 75 -4.24 15.32 4.69
N SER A 76 -3.13 14.62 4.95
CA SER A 76 -3.09 13.16 4.87
C SER A 76 -4.12 12.49 5.77
N ASP A 77 -4.28 12.99 6.99
CA ASP A 77 -5.21 12.45 7.96
C ASP A 77 -6.67 12.70 7.55
N GLU A 78 -7.00 13.92 7.15
CA GLU A 78 -8.35 14.28 6.69
C GLU A 78 -8.75 13.49 5.43
N PHE A 79 -7.83 13.34 4.47
CA PHE A 79 -8.08 12.53 3.28
C PHE A 79 -8.43 11.09 3.64
N CYS A 80 -7.63 10.46 4.52
CA CYS A 80 -7.84 9.08 4.93
C CYS A 80 -9.15 8.89 5.71
N GLU A 81 -9.47 9.80 6.61
CA GLU A 81 -10.70 9.76 7.40
C GLU A 81 -11.94 9.91 6.49
N ARG A 82 -11.97 10.93 5.66
CA ARG A 82 -13.09 11.16 4.73
C ARG A 82 -13.25 10.02 3.75
N LEU A 83 -12.16 9.51 3.14
CA LEU A 83 -12.21 8.38 2.21
C LEU A 83 -12.80 7.13 2.89
N LEU A 84 -12.42 6.89 4.15
CA LEU A 84 -12.96 5.77 4.91
C LEU A 84 -14.46 5.89 5.16
N PHE A 85 -14.92 7.06 5.61
CA PHE A 85 -16.32 7.24 5.96
C PHE A 85 -17.24 7.41 4.76
N GLU A 86 -16.78 8.06 3.70
CA GLU A 86 -17.60 8.33 2.52
C GLU A 86 -17.59 7.13 1.54
N GLU A 87 -16.42 6.56 1.25
CA GLU A 87 -16.26 5.53 0.21
C GLU A 87 -16.01 4.11 0.75
N LYS A 88 -15.81 3.97 2.08
CA LYS A 88 -15.47 2.68 2.71
C LYS A 88 -14.17 2.08 2.16
N VAL A 89 -13.19 2.94 1.90
CA VAL A 89 -11.83 2.55 1.49
C VAL A 89 -10.85 3.00 2.56
N ALA A 90 -10.12 2.06 3.15
CA ALA A 90 -9.11 2.32 4.17
C ALA A 90 -7.72 2.41 3.53
N VAL A 91 -7.03 3.50 3.78
CA VAL A 91 -5.62 3.73 3.45
C VAL A 91 -4.90 4.29 4.67
N VAL A 92 -3.58 4.36 4.65
CA VAL A 92 -2.81 4.85 5.79
C VAL A 92 -2.28 6.25 5.47
N PRO A 93 -2.50 7.25 6.34
CA PRO A 93 -1.95 8.59 6.12
C PRO A 93 -0.42 8.57 6.14
N GLY A 94 0.20 9.37 5.29
CA GLY A 94 1.65 9.44 5.19
C GLY A 94 2.31 9.92 6.48
N THR A 95 1.63 10.74 7.27
CA THR A 95 2.06 11.22 8.58
C THR A 95 2.39 10.10 9.57
N ALA A 96 1.78 8.92 9.43
CA ALA A 96 2.10 7.73 10.23
C ALA A 96 3.55 7.25 10.03
N PHE A 97 4.24 7.69 8.96
CA PHE A 97 5.63 7.35 8.62
C PHE A 97 6.60 8.50 8.86
N GLY A 98 6.15 9.57 9.48
CA GLY A 98 6.94 10.75 9.84
C GLY A 98 6.41 12.03 9.18
N LYS A 99 6.94 13.18 9.61
CA LYS A 99 6.46 14.50 9.17
C LYS A 99 6.59 14.72 7.66
N CYS A 100 7.60 14.12 7.03
CA CYS A 100 7.81 14.20 5.57
C CYS A 100 6.78 13.42 4.76
N GLY A 101 5.93 12.61 5.41
CA GLY A 101 4.84 11.89 4.76
C GLY A 101 3.56 12.69 4.59
N GLU A 102 3.50 13.93 5.11
CA GLU A 102 2.35 14.81 4.88
C GLU A 102 2.14 15.04 3.38
N GLY A 103 0.88 15.15 2.95
CA GLY A 103 0.50 15.24 1.55
C GLY A 103 0.53 13.91 0.79
N HIS A 104 0.72 12.79 1.48
CA HIS A 104 0.77 11.45 0.89
C HIS A 104 -0.11 10.45 1.64
N ILE A 105 -0.45 9.36 0.95
CA ILE A 105 -1.13 8.20 1.53
C ILE A 105 -0.41 6.91 1.16
N ARG A 106 -0.43 5.91 2.03
CA ARG A 106 0.10 4.58 1.73
C ARG A 106 -1.02 3.62 1.35
N CYS A 107 -0.92 3.03 0.17
CA CYS A 107 -1.86 2.05 -0.37
C CYS A 107 -1.15 0.70 -0.58
N SER A 108 -1.76 -0.39 -0.11
CA SER A 108 -1.26 -1.75 -0.32
C SER A 108 -1.84 -2.35 -1.60
N TYR A 109 -1.00 -2.98 -2.43
CA TYR A 109 -1.47 -3.79 -3.57
C TYR A 109 -1.42 -5.30 -3.32
N ALA A 110 -1.35 -5.70 -2.04
CA ALA A 110 -1.44 -7.11 -1.63
C ALA A 110 -2.90 -7.63 -1.58
N TYR A 111 -3.73 -7.18 -2.52
CA TYR A 111 -5.13 -7.57 -2.70
C TYR A 111 -5.35 -8.15 -4.11
N SER A 112 -6.49 -8.80 -4.33
CA SER A 112 -6.86 -9.25 -5.68
C SER A 112 -7.01 -8.06 -6.64
N ILE A 113 -6.76 -8.30 -7.92
CA ILE A 113 -6.85 -7.25 -8.95
C ILE A 113 -8.24 -6.61 -9.01
N ASP A 114 -9.29 -7.39 -8.73
CA ASP A 114 -10.67 -6.90 -8.75
C ASP A 114 -10.95 -5.95 -7.58
N GLU A 115 -10.45 -6.27 -6.39
CA GLU A 115 -10.56 -5.37 -5.23
C GLU A 115 -9.76 -4.10 -5.42
N ILE A 116 -8.56 -4.19 -6.00
CA ILE A 116 -7.76 -3.00 -6.37
C ILE A 116 -8.54 -2.11 -7.33
N LYS A 117 -9.14 -2.67 -8.39
CA LYS A 117 -9.93 -1.90 -9.36
C LYS A 117 -11.18 -1.27 -8.74
N LYS A 118 -11.86 -1.97 -7.82
CA LYS A 118 -13.00 -1.41 -7.07
C LYS A 118 -12.56 -0.24 -6.19
N ALA A 119 -11.46 -0.40 -5.45
CA ALA A 119 -10.92 0.66 -4.60
C ALA A 119 -10.50 1.89 -5.43
N LEU A 120 -9.82 1.68 -6.56
CA LEU A 120 -9.42 2.78 -7.45
C LEU A 120 -10.61 3.58 -7.99
N LYS A 121 -11.72 2.93 -8.35
CA LYS A 121 -12.94 3.64 -8.79
C LYS A 121 -13.50 4.53 -7.67
N LYS A 122 -13.54 4.04 -6.45
CA LYS A 122 -14.02 4.78 -5.28
C LYS A 122 -13.10 5.96 -4.94
N ILE A 123 -11.78 5.73 -4.97
CA ILE A 123 -10.79 6.80 -4.74
C ILE A 123 -10.94 7.88 -5.83
N ALA A 124 -11.09 7.50 -7.10
CA ALA A 124 -11.27 8.45 -8.20
C ALA A 124 -12.52 9.31 -8.00
N HIS A 125 -13.66 8.68 -7.65
CA HIS A 125 -14.89 9.40 -7.34
C HIS A 125 -14.71 10.39 -6.17
N PHE A 126 -14.04 9.96 -5.10
CA PHE A 126 -13.74 10.81 -3.95
C PHE A 126 -12.84 12.00 -4.32
N VAL A 127 -11.76 11.76 -5.07
CA VAL A 127 -10.83 12.81 -5.52
C VAL A 127 -11.55 13.85 -6.38
N GLU A 128 -12.40 13.42 -7.31
CA GLU A 128 -13.21 14.31 -8.15
C GLU A 128 -14.17 15.15 -7.31
N LYS A 129 -14.86 14.53 -6.34
CA LYS A 129 -15.76 15.21 -5.41
C LYS A 129 -15.04 16.30 -4.63
N VAL A 130 -13.90 15.98 -4.01
CA VAL A 130 -13.11 16.94 -3.21
C VAL A 130 -12.61 18.10 -4.05
N ARG A 131 -12.17 17.85 -5.29
CA ARG A 131 -11.74 18.93 -6.21
C ARG A 131 -12.89 19.86 -6.59
N ASN A 132 -14.09 19.32 -6.77
CA ASN A 132 -15.29 20.12 -7.08
C ASN A 132 -15.74 20.98 -5.89
N GLU A 133 -15.62 20.47 -4.68
CA GLU A 133 -15.94 21.24 -3.44
C GLU A 133 -15.05 22.49 -3.28
N LYS A 134 -13.81 22.46 -3.82
CA LYS A 134 -12.88 23.61 -3.79
C LYS A 134 -13.18 24.69 -4.81
N ASN A 135 -13.85 24.34 -5.89
CA ASN A 135 -14.13 25.28 -6.98
C ASN A 135 -15.44 26.04 -6.81
N VAL A 136 -16.12 25.84 -5.68
CA VAL A 136 -17.33 26.55 -5.27
C VAL A 136 -17.00 27.54 -4.16
#